data_ceabcac9162887b45f2f8ad3854d8e94
#
_entry.id   ceabcac9162887b45f2f8ad3854d8e94
#
_cell.length_a   1.000
_cell.length_b   1.000
_cell.length_c   1.000
_cell.angle_alpha   90.00
_cell.angle_beta   90.00
_cell.angle_gamma   90.00
#
_symmetry.space_group_name_H-M   'P 1'
#
loop_
_entity.id
_entity.type
_entity.pdbx_description
1 polymer ?
#
loop_
_entity_poly.entity_id
_entity_poly.type
_entity_poly.pdbx_seq_one_letter_code
_entity_poly.pdbx_strand_id
1 'polypeptide(L)'
;ISFEGITNYADDMTTRLTSGDWGDIMMIPAVDKADLSEYFLPYGTLDEMEGQIKFANTWDYDGLVYGVPSTGNAQGVVYNKRVFTEAGVAETPKTPDEFIAALQAIKDYDSSIIPLYTNYADGWPMEQWDGQIAGTTTGDSTYMNQKLLHTKDPFQDYGDGTHPYALYKVLYDAVADGLTEDDFTTTSWEDSKGMINRGEIATMVLGSWAYSQMVDADSHGEDIGYMPFPITIDGKQYASAGADYSFGINAASDADHQAAAMVFVKWMTEESGFAYNEGGIPIAADDNDYPDAYAEFGDVTFVSDESALEGEEDLLNALNADSGLNINAGGKEKVQEIIEHASNGDMSYDDIMAEWNE
;
A
#
# COMPACT_ATOMS: atom_id res chain seq x y z
N ILE A 1 3.06 31.36 3.55
CA ILE A 1 2.89 30.10 2.84
C ILE A 1 1.52 30.14 2.18
N SER A 2 1.44 29.76 0.91
CA SER A 2 0.17 29.56 0.18
C SER A 2 0.13 28.14 -0.33
N PHE A 3 -1.07 27.55 -0.31
CA PHE A 3 -1.30 26.19 -0.79
C PHE A 3 -2.17 26.24 -2.06
N GLU A 4 -1.86 25.41 -3.03
CA GLU A 4 -2.69 25.16 -4.19
C GLU A 4 -3.18 23.71 -4.15
N GLY A 5 -4.50 23.52 -4.10
CA GLY A 5 -5.13 22.21 -4.18
C GLY A 5 -5.33 21.82 -5.65
N ILE A 6 -4.88 20.64 -6.03
CA ILE A 6 -4.95 20.14 -7.42
C ILE A 6 -5.67 18.77 -7.38
N THR A 7 -6.78 18.66 -8.09
CA THR A 7 -7.64 17.46 -8.04
C THR A 7 -7.04 16.29 -8.86
N ASN A 8 -6.50 16.57 -10.04
CA ASN A 8 -5.81 15.57 -10.87
C ASN A 8 -4.30 15.69 -10.70
N TYR A 9 -3.83 15.44 -9.47
CA TYR A 9 -2.47 15.79 -9.05
C TYR A 9 -1.38 15.14 -9.90
N ALA A 10 -1.46 13.83 -10.13
CA ALA A 10 -0.41 13.08 -10.81
C ALA A 10 -0.12 13.62 -12.22
N ASP A 11 -1.15 13.75 -13.04
CA ASP A 11 -1.01 14.20 -14.44
C ASP A 11 -0.63 15.69 -14.52
N ASP A 12 -1.30 16.54 -13.71
CA ASP A 12 -1.07 17.98 -13.73
C ASP A 12 0.35 18.31 -13.25
N MET A 13 0.82 17.63 -12.19
CA MET A 13 2.14 17.91 -11.64
C MET A 13 3.28 17.35 -12.48
N THR A 14 3.10 16.23 -13.16
CA THR A 14 4.09 15.75 -14.15
C THR A 14 4.26 16.77 -15.29
N THR A 15 3.16 17.36 -15.75
CA THR A 15 3.20 18.42 -16.76
C THR A 15 3.88 19.69 -16.24
N ARG A 16 3.57 20.12 -15.00
CA ARG A 16 4.17 21.31 -14.39
C ARG A 16 5.65 21.12 -14.08
N LEU A 17 6.04 19.92 -13.63
CA LEU A 17 7.44 19.57 -13.37
C LEU A 17 8.29 19.81 -14.62
N THR A 18 7.87 19.25 -15.76
CA THR A 18 8.59 19.39 -17.03
C THR A 18 8.59 20.81 -17.60
N SER A 19 7.54 21.60 -17.34
CA SER A 19 7.46 23.01 -17.78
C SER A 19 8.16 23.99 -16.84
N GLY A 20 8.52 23.57 -15.62
CA GLY A 20 9.09 24.42 -14.58
C GLY A 20 8.07 25.40 -13.94
N ASP A 21 6.78 25.23 -14.19
CA ASP A 21 5.71 26.10 -13.67
C ASP A 21 5.09 25.52 -12.39
N TRP A 22 5.84 25.53 -11.30
CA TRP A 22 5.41 25.10 -9.99
C TRP A 22 6.08 25.88 -8.86
N GLY A 23 5.57 25.75 -7.64
CA GLY A 23 6.00 26.52 -6.48
C GLY A 23 7.33 26.08 -5.87
N ASP A 24 7.59 26.49 -4.64
CA ASP A 24 8.83 26.18 -3.91
C ASP A 24 8.86 24.73 -3.41
N ILE A 25 7.70 24.14 -3.18
CA ILE A 25 7.52 22.76 -2.71
C ILE A 25 6.40 22.11 -3.53
N MET A 26 6.58 20.84 -3.90
CA MET A 26 5.54 19.99 -4.43
C MET A 26 5.62 18.59 -3.79
N MET A 27 4.53 17.83 -3.86
CA MET A 27 4.58 16.38 -3.68
C MET A 27 5.17 15.80 -4.96
N ILE A 28 6.24 15.01 -4.85
CA ILE A 28 6.95 14.47 -6.02
C ILE A 28 6.01 13.56 -6.81
N PRO A 29 5.70 13.87 -8.08
CA PRO A 29 4.90 12.99 -8.94
C PRO A 29 5.76 11.83 -9.47
N ALA A 30 5.18 10.97 -10.30
CA ALA A 30 5.96 9.96 -11.02
C ALA A 30 7.04 10.62 -11.89
N VAL A 31 8.29 10.38 -11.56
CA VAL A 31 9.49 10.91 -12.23
C VAL A 31 10.62 9.88 -12.15
N ASP A 32 11.44 9.78 -13.17
CA ASP A 32 12.62 8.93 -13.13
C ASP A 32 13.58 9.42 -12.04
N LYS A 33 14.07 8.50 -11.20
CA LYS A 33 15.01 8.86 -10.13
C LYS A 33 16.29 9.51 -10.66
N ALA A 34 16.74 9.15 -11.86
CA ALA A 34 17.89 9.75 -12.50
C ALA A 34 17.71 11.25 -12.80
N ASP A 35 16.46 11.70 -12.96
CA ASP A 35 16.13 13.10 -13.27
C ASP A 35 15.88 13.94 -12.00
N LEU A 36 15.85 13.35 -10.81
CA LEU A 36 15.54 14.06 -9.56
C LEU A 36 16.38 15.31 -9.34
N SER A 37 17.68 15.24 -9.64
CA SER A 37 18.61 16.37 -9.48
C SER A 37 18.34 17.55 -10.42
N GLU A 38 17.61 17.35 -11.51
CA GLU A 38 17.21 18.43 -12.43
C GLU A 38 16.11 19.30 -11.83
N TYR A 39 15.26 18.72 -10.97
CA TYR A 39 14.08 19.38 -10.44
C TYR A 39 14.18 19.74 -8.97
N PHE A 40 14.80 18.87 -8.15
CA PHE A 40 14.72 18.96 -6.71
C PHE A 40 16.06 19.24 -6.04
N LEU A 41 16.01 20.03 -4.97
CA LEU A 41 17.13 20.28 -4.09
C LEU A 41 17.32 19.08 -3.15
N PRO A 42 18.54 18.50 -3.02
CA PRO A 42 18.76 17.40 -2.09
C PRO A 42 18.66 17.85 -0.62
N TYR A 43 18.07 17.02 0.22
CA TYR A 43 17.98 17.23 1.67
C TYR A 43 19.26 16.86 2.41
N GLY A 44 20.01 15.89 1.91
CA GLY A 44 21.24 15.37 2.50
C GLY A 44 21.68 14.08 1.82
N THR A 45 22.71 13.44 2.37
CA THR A 45 23.11 12.10 1.95
C THR A 45 22.12 11.06 2.50
N LEU A 46 22.02 9.90 1.83
CA LEU A 46 21.15 8.81 2.29
C LEU A 46 21.51 8.39 3.71
N ASP A 47 22.81 8.17 4.02
CA ASP A 47 23.30 7.80 5.36
C ASP A 47 22.86 8.81 6.45
N GLU A 48 22.88 10.12 6.13
CA GLU A 48 22.46 11.16 7.08
C GLU A 48 20.95 11.17 7.27
N MET A 49 20.18 10.97 6.18
CA MET A 49 18.73 11.04 6.21
C MET A 49 18.09 9.80 6.83
N GLU A 50 18.66 8.61 6.65
CA GLU A 50 18.19 7.37 7.33
C GLU A 50 18.28 7.47 8.86
N GLY A 51 19.22 8.26 9.36
CA GLY A 51 19.32 8.56 10.81
C GLY A 51 18.28 9.57 11.31
N GLN A 52 17.57 10.28 10.43
CA GLN A 52 16.63 11.35 10.76
C GLN A 52 15.18 11.01 10.44
N ILE A 53 14.95 10.32 9.31
CA ILE A 53 13.59 9.99 8.83
C ILE A 53 13.46 8.52 8.43
N LYS A 54 12.25 8.00 8.60
CA LYS A 54 11.85 6.71 8.02
C LYS A 54 11.64 6.88 6.50
N PHE A 55 11.86 5.81 5.75
CA PHE A 55 11.64 5.75 4.30
C PHE A 55 12.50 6.76 3.50
N ALA A 56 13.71 7.07 3.99
CA ALA A 56 14.61 8.03 3.33
C ALA A 56 15.01 7.59 1.90
N ASN A 57 15.01 6.27 1.65
CA ASN A 57 15.37 5.67 0.36
C ASN A 57 14.26 5.70 -0.70
N THR A 58 13.10 6.30 -0.41
CA THR A 58 11.98 6.38 -1.39
C THR A 58 12.37 7.22 -2.61
N TRP A 59 12.95 8.39 -2.37
CA TRP A 59 13.40 9.31 -3.42
C TRP A 59 14.89 9.61 -3.28
N ASP A 60 15.71 8.54 -3.21
CA ASP A 60 17.16 8.63 -3.25
C ASP A 60 17.67 8.37 -4.67
N TYR A 61 18.76 9.04 -5.03
CA TYR A 61 19.53 8.78 -6.23
C TYR A 61 20.97 9.25 -6.06
N ASP A 62 21.92 8.44 -6.51
CA ASP A 62 23.37 8.70 -6.41
C ASP A 62 23.81 9.10 -4.99
N GLY A 63 23.24 8.43 -3.97
CA GLY A 63 23.54 8.63 -2.56
C GLY A 63 22.97 9.90 -1.94
N LEU A 64 22.09 10.64 -2.63
CA LEU A 64 21.41 11.84 -2.15
C LEU A 64 19.90 11.62 -2.07
N VAL A 65 19.24 12.22 -1.09
CA VAL A 65 17.80 12.17 -0.87
C VAL A 65 17.13 13.44 -1.36
N TYR A 66 16.15 13.33 -2.26
CA TYR A 66 15.45 14.44 -2.89
C TYR A 66 14.01 14.63 -2.43
N GLY A 67 13.46 13.67 -1.67
CA GLY A 67 12.11 13.72 -1.14
C GLY A 67 12.04 13.32 0.32
N VAL A 68 11.27 14.07 1.11
CA VAL A 68 10.94 13.74 2.50
C VAL A 68 9.46 13.35 2.55
N PRO A 69 9.10 12.13 2.99
CA PRO A 69 7.71 11.71 3.07
C PRO A 69 6.85 12.62 3.94
N SER A 70 5.60 12.83 3.55
CA SER A 70 4.61 13.53 4.38
C SER A 70 4.14 12.66 5.53
N THR A 71 3.98 11.38 5.29
CA THR A 71 3.62 10.32 6.23
C THR A 71 4.05 8.98 5.66
N GLY A 72 4.04 7.94 6.48
CA GLY A 72 4.16 6.55 6.03
C GLY A 72 2.84 5.82 6.16
N ASN A 73 2.68 4.77 5.36
CA ASN A 73 1.55 3.86 5.42
C ASN A 73 2.02 2.42 5.60
N ALA A 74 1.19 1.59 6.21
CA ALA A 74 1.35 0.15 6.19
C ALA A 74 0.23 -0.49 5.37
N GLN A 75 0.50 -1.64 4.82
CA GLN A 75 -0.46 -2.46 4.10
C GLN A 75 -1.19 -3.41 5.07
N GLY A 76 -2.48 -3.63 4.83
CA GLY A 76 -3.31 -4.47 5.70
C GLY A 76 -4.73 -4.63 5.21
N VAL A 77 -5.67 -4.79 6.15
CA VAL A 77 -7.09 -4.98 5.87
C VAL A 77 -7.92 -4.05 6.75
N VAL A 78 -8.69 -3.17 6.12
CA VAL A 78 -9.75 -2.43 6.82
C VAL A 78 -10.93 -3.37 7.03
N TYR A 79 -11.52 -3.38 8.23
CA TYR A 79 -12.63 -4.27 8.54
C TYR A 79 -13.65 -3.64 9.49
N ASN A 80 -14.86 -4.19 9.53
CA ASN A 80 -15.90 -3.78 10.45
C ASN A 80 -15.93 -4.71 11.67
N LYS A 81 -15.49 -4.21 12.83
CA LYS A 81 -15.39 -4.93 14.12
C LYS A 81 -16.72 -5.49 14.60
N ARG A 82 -17.81 -4.73 14.40
CA ARG A 82 -19.14 -5.17 14.80
C ARG A 82 -19.59 -6.38 13.99
N VAL A 83 -19.39 -6.35 12.67
CA VAL A 83 -19.73 -7.49 11.78
C VAL A 83 -18.95 -8.73 12.17
N PHE A 84 -17.64 -8.62 12.44
CA PHE A 84 -16.82 -9.74 12.92
C PHE A 84 -17.37 -10.32 14.23
N THR A 85 -17.67 -9.47 15.20
CA THR A 85 -18.22 -9.88 16.50
C THR A 85 -19.57 -10.59 16.34
N GLU A 86 -20.49 -10.04 15.55
CA GLU A 86 -21.83 -10.59 15.32
C GLU A 86 -21.78 -11.92 14.55
N ALA A 87 -20.82 -12.09 13.64
CA ALA A 87 -20.56 -13.35 12.94
C ALA A 87 -19.82 -14.39 13.79
N GLY A 88 -19.43 -14.04 15.01
CA GLY A 88 -18.75 -14.97 15.93
C GLY A 88 -17.23 -15.09 15.69
N VAL A 89 -16.65 -14.20 14.90
CA VAL A 89 -15.19 -14.10 14.70
C VAL A 89 -14.59 -13.35 15.89
N ALA A 90 -14.08 -14.08 16.86
CA ALA A 90 -13.65 -13.53 18.15
C ALA A 90 -12.29 -12.82 18.11
N GLU A 91 -11.42 -13.24 17.22
CA GLU A 91 -10.06 -12.68 17.04
C GLU A 91 -9.80 -12.41 15.55
N THR A 92 -8.96 -11.44 15.25
CA THR A 92 -8.52 -11.18 13.89
C THR A 92 -7.75 -12.37 13.33
N PRO A 93 -8.05 -12.82 12.09
CA PRO A 93 -7.37 -13.95 11.47
C PRO A 93 -5.88 -13.63 11.24
N LYS A 94 -5.03 -14.67 11.37
CA LYS A 94 -3.58 -14.57 11.26
C LYS A 94 -2.99 -15.40 10.12
N THR A 95 -3.81 -16.22 9.49
CA THR A 95 -3.41 -17.05 8.35
C THR A 95 -4.45 -16.94 7.23
N PRO A 96 -4.07 -17.26 5.97
CA PRO A 96 -5.02 -17.29 4.85
C PRO A 96 -6.26 -18.13 5.13
N ASP A 97 -6.08 -19.35 5.68
CA ASP A 97 -7.19 -20.26 5.99
C ASP A 97 -8.13 -19.67 7.05
N GLU A 98 -7.59 -19.05 8.11
CA GLU A 98 -8.39 -18.37 9.14
C GLU A 98 -9.17 -17.19 8.55
N PHE A 99 -8.60 -16.47 7.58
CA PHE A 99 -9.28 -15.36 6.93
C PHE A 99 -10.45 -15.84 6.07
N ILE A 100 -10.24 -16.84 5.21
CA ILE A 100 -11.32 -17.44 4.41
C ILE A 100 -12.42 -18.00 5.34
N ALA A 101 -12.05 -18.64 6.44
CA ALA A 101 -13.02 -19.12 7.43
C ALA A 101 -13.82 -17.98 8.09
N ALA A 102 -13.18 -16.85 8.38
CA ALA A 102 -13.85 -15.64 8.89
C ALA A 102 -14.81 -15.05 7.87
N LEU A 103 -14.41 -14.93 6.60
CA LEU A 103 -15.29 -14.47 5.52
C LEU A 103 -16.50 -15.39 5.35
N GLN A 104 -16.30 -16.72 5.42
CA GLN A 104 -17.41 -17.69 5.36
C GLN A 104 -18.35 -17.54 6.55
N ALA A 105 -17.82 -17.36 7.76
CA ALA A 105 -18.65 -17.16 8.95
C ALA A 105 -19.53 -15.89 8.84
N ILE A 106 -19.01 -14.82 8.24
CA ILE A 106 -19.76 -13.59 7.97
C ILE A 106 -20.87 -13.86 6.94
N LYS A 107 -20.58 -14.58 5.86
CA LYS A 107 -21.57 -14.95 4.83
C LYS A 107 -22.69 -15.82 5.41
N ASP A 108 -22.34 -16.76 6.30
CA ASP A 108 -23.29 -17.65 6.98
C ASP A 108 -24.14 -16.90 8.02
N TYR A 109 -23.58 -15.87 8.68
CA TYR A 109 -24.28 -15.02 9.64
C TYR A 109 -25.35 -14.17 8.95
N ASP A 110 -24.98 -13.44 7.91
CA ASP A 110 -25.88 -12.62 7.10
C ASP A 110 -25.40 -12.55 5.64
N SER A 111 -26.10 -13.26 4.76
CA SER A 111 -25.75 -13.34 3.35
C SER A 111 -25.89 -12.02 2.58
N SER A 112 -26.48 -10.98 3.19
CA SER A 112 -26.58 -9.63 2.61
C SER A 112 -25.32 -8.80 2.86
N ILE A 113 -24.47 -9.19 3.80
CA ILE A 113 -23.17 -8.57 4.03
C ILE A 113 -22.17 -9.11 3.00
N ILE A 114 -21.39 -8.22 2.40
CA ILE A 114 -20.29 -8.59 1.52
C ILE A 114 -19.05 -8.87 2.39
N PRO A 115 -18.58 -10.13 2.46
CA PRO A 115 -17.45 -10.46 3.34
C PRO A 115 -16.15 -9.77 2.95
N LEU A 116 -15.78 -9.82 1.66
CA LEU A 116 -14.63 -9.13 1.08
C LEU A 116 -15.08 -8.32 -0.13
N TYR A 117 -14.89 -7.00 -0.12
CA TYR A 117 -15.21 -6.14 -1.24
C TYR A 117 -13.96 -5.86 -2.06
N THR A 118 -14.02 -6.17 -3.36
CA THR A 118 -12.83 -6.16 -4.21
C THR A 118 -12.43 -4.77 -4.70
N ASN A 119 -13.38 -3.85 -4.85
CA ASN A 119 -13.17 -2.56 -5.53
C ASN A 119 -12.71 -2.71 -7.00
N TYR A 120 -13.05 -3.81 -7.65
CA TYR A 120 -12.58 -4.16 -8.99
C TYR A 120 -12.78 -3.07 -10.05
N ALA A 121 -14.00 -2.46 -10.13
CA ALA A 121 -14.33 -1.52 -11.19
C ALA A 121 -13.53 -0.22 -11.16
N ASP A 122 -13.11 0.23 -9.98
CA ASP A 122 -12.24 1.40 -9.83
C ASP A 122 -10.80 1.11 -10.29
N GLY A 123 -10.39 -0.15 -10.31
CA GLY A 123 -9.10 -0.64 -10.81
C GLY A 123 -7.94 -0.40 -9.88
N TRP A 124 -7.64 0.85 -9.52
CA TRP A 124 -6.51 1.19 -8.67
C TRP A 124 -6.45 0.43 -7.31
N PRO A 125 -7.57 0.04 -6.64
CA PRO A 125 -7.46 -0.71 -5.40
C PRO A 125 -6.87 -2.10 -5.58
N MET A 126 -6.85 -2.64 -6.80
CA MET A 126 -6.20 -3.91 -7.08
C MET A 126 -4.69 -3.87 -6.84
N GLU A 127 -4.06 -2.72 -7.05
CA GLU A 127 -2.64 -2.51 -6.75
C GLU A 127 -2.30 -2.63 -5.25
N GLN A 128 -3.30 -2.51 -4.37
CA GLN A 128 -3.09 -2.70 -2.92
C GLN A 128 -2.75 -4.15 -2.56
N TRP A 129 -3.08 -5.11 -3.41
CA TRP A 129 -2.62 -6.48 -3.29
C TRP A 129 -1.12 -6.58 -3.56
N ASP A 130 -0.63 -5.91 -4.60
CA ASP A 130 0.81 -5.89 -4.91
C ASP A 130 1.63 -5.28 -3.77
N GLY A 131 1.08 -4.29 -3.08
CA GLY A 131 1.72 -3.68 -1.92
C GLY A 131 2.00 -4.65 -0.75
N GLN A 132 1.37 -5.83 -0.74
CA GLN A 132 1.61 -6.87 0.27
C GLN A 132 2.79 -7.79 -0.08
N ILE A 133 3.25 -7.85 -1.35
CA ILE A 133 4.13 -8.91 -1.89
C ILE A 133 5.39 -9.13 -1.08
N ALA A 134 6.05 -8.08 -0.62
CA ALA A 134 7.34 -8.20 0.05
C ALA A 134 7.21 -8.38 1.56
N GLY A 135 7.15 -7.30 2.30
CA GLY A 135 7.19 -7.31 3.77
C GLY A 135 6.13 -8.20 4.38
N THR A 136 4.87 -8.06 3.93
CA THR A 136 3.75 -8.82 4.49
C THR A 136 3.89 -10.32 4.25
N THR A 137 4.32 -10.75 3.05
CA THR A 137 4.32 -12.18 2.68
C THR A 137 5.60 -12.89 3.02
N THR A 138 6.72 -12.17 3.23
CA THR A 138 8.04 -12.76 3.46
C THR A 138 8.75 -12.28 4.71
N GLY A 139 8.37 -11.12 5.25
CA GLY A 139 9.08 -10.46 6.35
C GLY A 139 10.47 -9.93 5.97
N ASP A 140 10.78 -9.82 4.69
CA ASP A 140 12.11 -9.56 4.14
C ASP A 140 12.14 -8.26 3.34
N SER A 141 12.88 -7.26 3.83
CA SER A 141 13.05 -5.96 3.21
C SER A 141 13.74 -6.01 1.83
N THR A 142 14.51 -7.05 1.58
CA THR A 142 15.23 -7.23 0.31
C THR A 142 14.40 -7.96 -0.76
N TYR A 143 13.18 -8.42 -0.40
CA TYR A 143 12.45 -9.34 -1.28
C TYR A 143 12.05 -8.67 -2.58
N MET A 144 11.36 -7.53 -2.56
CA MET A 144 10.81 -6.88 -3.74
C MET A 144 11.87 -6.52 -4.78
N ASN A 145 12.86 -5.74 -4.38
CA ASN A 145 13.80 -5.11 -5.32
C ASN A 145 15.07 -5.94 -5.57
N GLN A 146 15.24 -7.07 -4.87
CA GLN A 146 16.43 -7.90 -5.00
C GLN A 146 16.06 -9.36 -5.23
N LYS A 147 15.41 -10.06 -4.26
CA LYS A 147 15.21 -11.51 -4.32
C LYS A 147 14.15 -11.94 -5.33
N LEU A 148 13.03 -11.23 -5.41
CA LEU A 148 11.95 -11.51 -6.37
C LEU A 148 12.52 -11.56 -7.80
N LEU A 149 13.35 -10.57 -8.15
CA LEU A 149 13.91 -10.37 -9.48
C LEU A 149 14.91 -11.49 -9.91
N HIS A 150 15.44 -12.21 -8.93
CA HIS A 150 16.40 -13.32 -9.14
C HIS A 150 15.82 -14.70 -8.78
N THR A 151 14.55 -14.74 -8.35
CA THR A 151 13.90 -16.00 -8.01
C THR A 151 13.27 -16.62 -9.25
N LYS A 152 13.65 -17.85 -9.55
CA LYS A 152 12.94 -18.61 -10.58
C LYS A 152 11.58 -19.03 -10.01
N ASP A 153 10.53 -18.88 -10.80
CA ASP A 153 9.16 -19.23 -10.43
C ASP A 153 8.72 -18.55 -9.10
N PRO A 154 8.76 -17.19 -9.00
CA PRO A 154 8.52 -16.46 -7.73
C PRO A 154 7.08 -16.59 -7.21
N PHE A 155 6.15 -16.98 -8.06
CA PHE A 155 4.73 -17.21 -7.72
C PHE A 155 4.42 -18.70 -7.49
N GLN A 156 5.41 -19.54 -7.22
CA GLN A 156 5.19 -20.94 -6.86
C GLN A 156 4.60 -21.09 -5.46
N ASP A 157 3.86 -22.18 -5.24
CA ASP A 157 3.41 -22.55 -3.88
C ASP A 157 4.58 -23.07 -3.03
N TYR A 158 4.86 -22.36 -1.94
CA TYR A 158 5.86 -22.79 -0.94
C TYR A 158 5.28 -23.79 0.08
N GLY A 159 3.95 -23.99 0.08
CA GLY A 159 3.26 -24.96 0.94
C GLY A 159 3.18 -24.56 2.42
N ASP A 160 3.50 -23.32 2.76
CA ASP A 160 3.57 -22.83 4.14
C ASP A 160 2.65 -21.61 4.40
N GLY A 161 1.85 -21.20 3.40
CA GLY A 161 0.93 -20.07 3.51
C GLY A 161 1.63 -18.71 3.47
N THR A 162 2.82 -18.63 2.88
CA THR A 162 3.62 -17.41 2.72
C THR A 162 3.90 -17.10 1.24
N HIS A 163 4.63 -16.02 0.97
CA HIS A 163 5.03 -15.57 -0.37
C HIS A 163 3.86 -15.11 -1.25
N PRO A 164 4.11 -14.57 -2.45
CA PRO A 164 3.06 -14.03 -3.32
C PRO A 164 1.97 -15.03 -3.70
N TYR A 165 2.31 -16.31 -3.81
CA TYR A 165 1.31 -17.35 -4.08
C TYR A 165 0.19 -17.37 -3.02
N ALA A 166 0.54 -17.36 -1.73
CA ALA A 166 -0.45 -17.39 -0.65
C ALA A 166 -1.30 -16.12 -0.60
N LEU A 167 -0.70 -14.96 -0.93
CA LEU A 167 -1.39 -13.68 -0.99
C LEU A 167 -2.54 -13.69 -2.00
N TYR A 168 -2.22 -13.95 -3.27
CA TYR A 168 -3.22 -13.92 -4.34
C TYR A 168 -4.21 -15.09 -4.28
N LYS A 169 -3.80 -16.20 -3.63
CA LYS A 169 -4.72 -17.31 -3.37
C LYS A 169 -5.90 -16.91 -2.51
N VAL A 170 -5.69 -16.02 -1.52
CA VAL A 170 -6.79 -15.48 -0.71
C VAL A 170 -7.84 -14.79 -1.58
N LEU A 171 -7.42 -13.98 -2.56
CA LEU A 171 -8.33 -13.31 -3.47
C LEU A 171 -9.09 -14.31 -4.35
N TYR A 172 -8.35 -15.24 -4.97
CA TYR A 172 -8.94 -16.26 -5.82
C TYR A 172 -9.98 -17.10 -5.06
N ASP A 173 -9.62 -17.63 -3.88
CA ASP A 173 -10.49 -18.47 -3.07
C ASP A 173 -11.74 -17.69 -2.59
N ALA A 174 -11.57 -16.44 -2.16
CA ALA A 174 -12.70 -15.62 -1.74
C ALA A 174 -13.73 -15.41 -2.86
N VAL A 175 -13.26 -15.17 -4.10
CA VAL A 175 -14.15 -15.02 -5.26
C VAL A 175 -14.77 -16.35 -5.65
N ALA A 176 -13.98 -17.43 -5.75
CA ALA A 176 -14.45 -18.76 -6.14
C ALA A 176 -15.50 -19.33 -5.18
N ASP A 177 -15.37 -19.02 -3.88
CA ASP A 177 -16.29 -19.45 -2.84
C ASP A 177 -17.50 -18.51 -2.67
N GLY A 178 -17.62 -17.45 -3.49
CA GLY A 178 -18.73 -16.49 -3.42
C GLY A 178 -18.72 -15.62 -2.16
N LEU A 179 -17.54 -15.31 -1.63
CA LEU A 179 -17.31 -14.50 -0.43
C LEU A 179 -17.04 -13.01 -0.75
N THR A 180 -17.27 -12.62 -2.00
CA THR A 180 -17.17 -11.24 -2.47
C THR A 180 -18.53 -10.70 -2.90
N GLU A 181 -18.57 -9.49 -3.43
CA GLU A 181 -19.77 -8.93 -4.09
C GLU A 181 -20.20 -9.79 -5.30
N ASP A 182 -21.51 -9.84 -5.58
CA ASP A 182 -22.08 -10.65 -6.66
C ASP A 182 -21.69 -10.13 -8.06
N ASP A 183 -21.49 -8.82 -8.19
CA ASP A 183 -21.11 -8.15 -9.44
C ASP A 183 -19.95 -7.18 -9.20
N PHE A 184 -18.73 -7.67 -9.36
CA PHE A 184 -17.51 -6.90 -9.18
C PHE A 184 -17.36 -5.75 -10.20
N THR A 185 -18.06 -5.80 -11.35
CA THR A 185 -17.98 -4.75 -12.37
C THR A 185 -18.73 -3.47 -11.98
N THR A 186 -19.52 -3.52 -10.91
CA THR A 186 -20.30 -2.38 -10.38
C THR A 186 -19.78 -1.83 -9.07
N THR A 187 -18.60 -2.25 -8.63
CA THR A 187 -17.99 -1.72 -7.41
C THR A 187 -17.72 -0.22 -7.50
N SER A 188 -17.74 0.48 -6.36
CA SER A 188 -17.51 1.92 -6.27
C SER A 188 -16.70 2.23 -5.02
N TRP A 189 -15.52 2.77 -5.19
CA TRP A 189 -14.64 3.19 -4.10
C TRP A 189 -15.33 4.22 -3.18
N GLU A 190 -15.95 5.24 -3.76
CA GLU A 190 -16.57 6.29 -2.94
C GLU A 190 -17.75 5.78 -2.13
N ASP A 191 -18.56 4.87 -2.68
CA ASP A 191 -19.69 4.28 -1.97
C ASP A 191 -19.22 3.27 -0.91
N SER A 192 -18.14 2.54 -1.17
CA SER A 192 -17.62 1.50 -0.27
C SER A 192 -17.25 2.02 1.11
N LYS A 193 -16.83 3.29 1.22
CA LYS A 193 -16.50 3.95 2.49
C LYS A 193 -17.70 3.96 3.45
N GLY A 194 -18.84 4.41 2.96
CA GLY A 194 -20.09 4.39 3.74
C GLY A 194 -20.60 2.97 3.97
N MET A 195 -20.45 2.08 2.99
CA MET A 195 -20.92 0.68 3.10
C MET A 195 -20.18 -0.08 4.21
N ILE A 196 -18.85 0.01 4.29
CA ILE A 196 -18.09 -0.65 5.35
C ILE A 196 -18.39 -0.02 6.71
N ASN A 197 -18.55 1.31 6.78
CA ASN A 197 -18.91 2.02 8.01
C ASN A 197 -20.24 1.52 8.56
N ARG A 198 -21.26 1.32 7.72
CA ARG A 198 -22.57 0.79 8.11
C ARG A 198 -22.59 -0.73 8.31
N GLY A 199 -21.53 -1.46 7.94
CA GLY A 199 -21.44 -2.92 8.05
C GLY A 199 -22.11 -3.67 6.90
N GLU A 200 -22.32 -3.05 5.76
CA GLU A 200 -22.76 -3.69 4.51
C GLU A 200 -21.60 -4.42 3.81
N ILE A 201 -20.37 -3.99 4.08
CA ILE A 201 -19.10 -4.62 3.73
C ILE A 201 -18.39 -4.99 5.04
N ALA A 202 -17.76 -6.16 5.09
CA ALA A 202 -17.02 -6.58 6.25
C ALA A 202 -15.52 -6.29 6.16
N THR A 203 -14.90 -6.47 4.99
CA THR A 203 -13.44 -6.27 4.81
C THR A 203 -13.09 -5.68 3.45
N MET A 204 -11.96 -4.94 3.40
CA MET A 204 -11.29 -4.49 2.18
C MET A 204 -9.77 -4.52 2.38
N VAL A 205 -9.02 -5.03 1.39
CA VAL A 205 -7.55 -5.01 1.39
C VAL A 205 -7.07 -3.65 0.89
N LEU A 206 -6.50 -2.84 1.80
CA LEU A 206 -6.14 -1.44 1.55
C LEU A 206 -4.96 -1.03 2.43
N GLY A 207 -4.30 0.06 2.07
CA GLY A 207 -3.33 0.72 2.94
C GLY A 207 -3.98 1.45 4.12
N SER A 208 -3.19 1.74 5.17
CA SER A 208 -3.65 2.39 6.41
C SER A 208 -4.27 3.77 6.20
N TRP A 209 -3.90 4.48 5.15
CA TRP A 209 -4.48 5.76 4.73
C TRP A 209 -6.01 5.70 4.53
N ALA A 210 -6.56 4.50 4.27
CA ALA A 210 -8.00 4.33 4.07
C ALA A 210 -8.78 4.35 5.39
N TYR A 211 -8.14 4.05 6.52
CA TYR A 211 -8.81 3.91 7.82
C TYR A 211 -9.59 5.17 8.22
N SER A 212 -8.95 6.33 8.22
CA SER A 212 -9.60 7.60 8.59
C SER A 212 -10.77 7.93 7.67
N GLN A 213 -10.65 7.66 6.37
CA GLN A 213 -11.73 7.88 5.40
C GLN A 213 -12.96 7.02 5.69
N MET A 214 -12.74 5.76 6.14
CA MET A 214 -13.83 4.85 6.51
C MET A 214 -14.46 5.25 7.85
N VAL A 215 -13.66 5.69 8.82
CA VAL A 215 -14.14 6.19 10.12
C VAL A 215 -15.07 7.39 9.90
N ASP A 216 -14.69 8.33 9.06
CA ASP A 216 -15.38 9.60 8.85
C ASP A 216 -16.56 9.49 7.84
N ALA A 217 -16.72 8.34 7.17
CA ALA A 217 -17.69 8.21 6.08
C ALA A 217 -19.16 8.24 6.51
N ASP A 218 -19.48 7.76 7.73
CA ASP A 218 -20.85 7.72 8.28
C ASP A 218 -20.80 7.66 9.81
N SER A 219 -21.92 7.37 10.46
CA SER A 219 -22.13 7.47 11.93
C SER A 219 -21.58 6.31 12.76
N HIS A 220 -20.92 5.31 12.16
CA HIS A 220 -20.43 4.10 12.83
C HIS A 220 -18.90 3.95 12.76
N GLY A 221 -18.17 5.06 12.83
CA GLY A 221 -16.71 5.05 12.76
C GLY A 221 -16.02 4.23 13.86
N GLU A 222 -16.67 4.06 15.02
CA GLU A 222 -16.20 3.21 16.12
C GLU A 222 -16.15 1.72 15.76
N ASP A 223 -16.92 1.31 14.75
CA ASP A 223 -16.93 -0.08 14.26
C ASP A 223 -15.77 -0.37 13.30
N ILE A 224 -15.08 0.65 12.79
CA ILE A 224 -13.96 0.45 11.86
C ILE A 224 -12.72 -0.01 12.62
N GLY A 225 -12.08 -1.04 12.11
CA GLY A 225 -10.78 -1.55 12.54
C GLY A 225 -9.81 -1.65 11.38
N TYR A 226 -8.53 -1.80 11.72
CA TYR A 226 -7.47 -2.02 10.74
C TYR A 226 -6.54 -3.11 11.26
N MET A 227 -6.42 -4.23 10.54
CA MET A 227 -5.65 -5.39 10.96
C MET A 227 -4.55 -5.72 9.95
N PRO A 228 -3.45 -6.38 10.39
CA PRO A 228 -2.45 -6.92 9.48
C PRO A 228 -3.09 -7.85 8.46
N PHE A 229 -2.54 -7.91 7.25
CA PHE A 229 -2.96 -8.94 6.30
C PHE A 229 -2.63 -10.32 6.89
N PRO A 230 -3.53 -11.31 6.78
CA PRO A 230 -3.47 -12.57 7.52
C PRO A 230 -2.45 -13.55 6.95
N ILE A 231 -1.17 -13.22 7.09
CA ILE A 231 -0.04 -14.10 6.80
C ILE A 231 0.88 -14.12 8.02
N THR A 232 1.28 -15.31 8.45
CA THR A 232 2.20 -15.53 9.57
C THR A 232 3.44 -16.28 9.09
N ILE A 233 4.61 -15.74 9.38
CA ILE A 233 5.92 -16.28 9.02
C ILE A 233 6.66 -16.62 10.32
N ASP A 234 6.97 -17.90 10.55
CA ASP A 234 7.64 -18.36 11.77
C ASP A 234 6.98 -17.85 13.07
N GLY A 235 5.64 -17.80 13.09
CA GLY A 235 4.83 -17.36 14.24
C GLY A 235 4.76 -15.86 14.45
N LYS A 236 5.18 -15.04 13.47
CA LYS A 236 5.12 -13.58 13.50
C LYS A 236 4.37 -13.04 12.29
N GLN A 237 3.69 -11.92 12.47
CA GLN A 237 3.12 -11.16 11.37
C GLN A 237 3.99 -9.95 11.03
N TYR A 238 4.01 -9.62 9.77
CA TYR A 238 4.72 -8.48 9.21
C TYR A 238 3.73 -7.65 8.37
N ALA A 239 4.04 -6.38 8.18
CA ALA A 239 3.29 -5.53 7.28
C ALA A 239 4.25 -4.74 6.39
N SER A 240 4.07 -4.83 5.09
CA SER A 240 4.76 -3.92 4.17
C SER A 240 4.42 -2.50 4.55
N ALA A 241 5.43 -1.63 4.66
CA ALA A 241 5.26 -0.23 4.99
C ALA A 241 6.15 0.63 4.09
N GLY A 242 5.65 1.79 3.72
CA GLY A 242 6.35 2.69 2.82
C GLY A 242 5.93 4.13 3.00
N ALA A 243 6.64 5.01 2.30
CA ALA A 243 6.30 6.42 2.23
C ALA A 243 4.97 6.62 1.50
N ASP A 244 4.21 7.60 1.96
CA ASP A 244 3.20 8.26 1.14
C ASP A 244 3.88 9.32 0.27
N TYR A 245 3.11 10.25 -0.31
CA TYR A 245 3.66 11.36 -1.08
C TYR A 245 4.79 12.07 -0.33
N SER A 246 5.84 12.43 -1.07
CA SER A 246 7.04 13.06 -0.50
C SER A 246 7.19 14.50 -0.96
N PHE A 247 7.59 15.38 -0.05
CA PHE A 247 7.90 16.78 -0.35
C PHE A 247 9.21 16.89 -1.12
N GLY A 248 9.16 17.45 -2.34
CA GLY A 248 10.32 17.87 -3.09
C GLY A 248 10.46 19.40 -3.09
N ILE A 249 11.66 19.91 -2.87
CA ILE A 249 11.95 21.35 -2.88
C ILE A 249 12.52 21.75 -4.24
N ASN A 250 11.98 22.82 -4.81
CA ASN A 250 12.36 23.31 -6.14
C ASN A 250 13.83 23.80 -6.18
N ALA A 251 14.64 23.09 -6.96
CA ALA A 251 16.05 23.48 -7.17
C ALA A 251 16.21 24.84 -7.86
N ALA A 252 15.19 25.30 -8.59
CA ALA A 252 15.22 26.59 -9.30
C ALA A 252 14.74 27.78 -8.44
N SER A 253 14.18 27.55 -7.24
CA SER A 253 13.83 28.62 -6.30
C SER A 253 15.08 29.35 -5.80
N ASP A 254 14.93 30.61 -5.39
CA ASP A 254 16.05 31.34 -4.80
C ASP A 254 16.42 30.79 -3.39
N ALA A 255 17.61 31.13 -2.91
CA ALA A 255 18.16 30.58 -1.68
C ALA A 255 17.31 30.86 -0.43
N ASP A 256 16.62 32.00 -0.35
CA ASP A 256 15.78 32.35 0.80
C ASP A 256 14.50 31.49 0.78
N HIS A 257 13.91 31.24 -0.40
CA HIS A 257 12.77 30.36 -0.58
C HIS A 257 13.14 28.91 -0.30
N GLN A 258 14.29 28.43 -0.80
CA GLN A 258 14.79 27.07 -0.49
C GLN A 258 14.99 26.87 1.02
N ALA A 259 15.60 27.85 1.71
CA ALA A 259 15.80 27.78 3.16
C ALA A 259 14.46 27.76 3.92
N ALA A 260 13.47 28.55 3.49
CA ALA A 260 12.13 28.56 4.08
C ALA A 260 11.40 27.22 3.83
N ALA A 261 11.55 26.65 2.64
CA ALA A 261 11.00 25.34 2.28
C ALA A 261 11.58 24.22 3.14
N MET A 262 12.89 24.19 3.37
CA MET A 262 13.55 23.25 4.28
C MET A 262 12.98 23.34 5.72
N VAL A 263 12.79 24.56 6.24
CA VAL A 263 12.20 24.77 7.57
C VAL A 263 10.76 24.27 7.60
N PHE A 264 9.98 24.52 6.55
CA PHE A 264 8.61 24.03 6.46
C PHE A 264 8.51 22.50 6.46
N VAL A 265 9.30 21.84 5.60
CA VAL A 265 9.30 20.36 5.53
C VAL A 265 9.75 19.76 6.84
N LYS A 266 10.80 20.29 7.47
CA LYS A 266 11.25 19.85 8.78
C LYS A 266 10.15 20.01 9.85
N TRP A 267 9.46 21.14 9.89
CA TRP A 267 8.34 21.35 10.79
C TRP A 267 7.19 20.38 10.53
N MET A 268 6.85 20.12 9.26
CA MET A 268 5.83 19.14 8.87
C MET A 268 6.15 17.74 9.39
N THR A 269 7.42 17.36 9.33
CA THR A 269 7.90 16.01 9.70
C THR A 269 8.01 15.82 11.22
N GLU A 270 8.53 16.84 11.94
CA GLU A 270 8.96 16.68 13.32
C GLU A 270 7.97 17.30 14.35
N GLU A 271 7.21 18.35 13.99
CA GLU A 271 6.47 19.16 14.97
C GLU A 271 4.98 19.33 14.65
N SER A 272 4.55 19.15 13.40
CA SER A 272 3.17 19.47 13.00
C SER A 272 2.15 18.45 13.52
N GLY A 273 2.57 17.24 13.82
CA GLY A 273 1.69 16.10 14.09
C GLY A 273 0.88 15.65 12.86
N PHE A 274 1.23 16.12 11.65
CA PHE A 274 0.47 15.84 10.43
C PHE A 274 0.30 14.35 10.21
N ALA A 275 1.40 13.57 10.20
CA ALA A 275 1.34 12.14 9.95
C ALA A 275 0.41 11.40 10.93
N TYR A 276 0.52 11.69 12.23
CA TYR A 276 -0.33 11.11 13.27
C TYR A 276 -1.81 11.45 13.06
N ASN A 277 -2.10 12.74 12.79
CA ASN A 277 -3.48 13.22 12.63
C ASN A 277 -4.16 12.66 11.37
N GLU A 278 -3.38 12.38 10.33
CA GLU A 278 -3.87 11.72 9.11
C GLU A 278 -3.95 10.18 9.24
N GLY A 279 -3.63 9.62 10.42
CA GLY A 279 -3.69 8.18 10.65
C GLY A 279 -2.50 7.40 10.07
N GLY A 280 -1.41 8.09 9.74
CA GLY A 280 -0.23 7.51 9.14
C GLY A 280 0.95 7.30 10.10
N ILE A 281 1.99 6.65 9.61
CA ILE A 281 3.24 6.40 10.35
C ILE A 281 4.03 7.70 10.45
N PRO A 282 4.40 8.16 11.67
CA PRO A 282 5.27 9.32 11.85
C PRO A 282 6.62 9.15 11.16
N ILE A 283 7.09 10.21 10.52
CA ILE A 283 8.29 10.15 9.65
C ILE A 283 9.58 10.34 10.42
N ALA A 284 9.61 11.11 11.52
CA ALA A 284 10.83 11.21 12.33
C ALA A 284 11.30 9.82 12.77
N ALA A 285 12.59 9.52 12.61
CA ALA A 285 13.13 8.16 12.78
C ALA A 285 12.91 7.61 14.20
N ASP A 286 12.94 8.47 15.21
CA ASP A 286 12.76 8.12 16.63
C ASP A 286 11.30 8.27 17.11
N ASP A 287 10.38 8.75 16.30
CA ASP A 287 8.96 8.86 16.63
C ASP A 287 8.25 7.51 16.41
N ASN A 288 7.78 6.92 17.51
CA ASN A 288 7.04 5.66 17.51
C ASN A 288 5.64 5.84 18.13
N ASP A 289 5.11 7.05 18.13
CA ASP A 289 3.74 7.34 18.54
C ASP A 289 2.78 7.07 17.36
N TYR A 290 2.40 5.80 17.23
CA TYR A 290 1.52 5.37 16.14
C TYR A 290 0.06 5.69 16.47
N PRO A 291 -0.75 6.15 15.47
CA PRO A 291 -2.18 6.41 15.68
C PRO A 291 -2.99 5.14 16.01
N ASP A 292 -4.18 5.35 16.57
CA ASP A 292 -5.11 4.28 16.99
C ASP A 292 -5.44 3.29 15.85
N ALA A 293 -5.30 3.70 14.59
CA ALA A 293 -5.43 2.82 13.43
C ALA A 293 -4.56 1.56 13.54
N TYR A 294 -3.39 1.67 14.18
CA TYR A 294 -2.46 0.55 14.35
C TYR A 294 -2.61 -0.21 15.67
N ALA A 295 -3.64 0.09 16.49
CA ALA A 295 -3.82 -0.56 17.80
C ALA A 295 -3.89 -2.09 17.72
N GLU A 296 -4.41 -2.63 16.62
CA GLU A 296 -4.55 -4.07 16.41
C GLU A 296 -3.33 -4.73 15.76
N PHE A 297 -2.34 -3.94 15.34
CA PHE A 297 -1.09 -4.48 14.82
C PHE A 297 -0.22 -5.08 15.93
N GLY A 298 -0.33 -4.59 17.17
CA GLY A 298 0.38 -5.18 18.29
C GLY A 298 1.89 -5.31 18.04
N ASP A 299 2.39 -6.56 18.03
CA ASP A 299 3.81 -6.88 17.81
C ASP A 299 4.18 -7.04 16.31
N VAL A 300 3.34 -6.58 15.38
CA VAL A 300 3.63 -6.63 13.94
C VAL A 300 4.86 -5.80 13.63
N THR A 301 5.76 -6.38 12.84
CA THR A 301 6.95 -5.67 12.37
C THR A 301 6.67 -5.01 11.04
N PHE A 302 6.84 -3.68 10.95
CA PHE A 302 6.80 -2.97 9.69
C PHE A 302 8.07 -3.24 8.90
N VAL A 303 7.90 -3.56 7.62
CA VAL A 303 8.99 -3.87 6.69
C VAL A 303 8.92 -2.90 5.52
N SER A 304 9.96 -2.12 5.35
CA SER A 304 10.16 -1.24 4.21
C SER A 304 11.09 -1.89 3.20
N ASP A 305 10.78 -1.77 1.92
CA ASP A 305 11.62 -2.33 0.88
C ASP A 305 12.98 -1.62 0.82
N GLU A 306 14.05 -2.41 0.78
CA GLU A 306 15.38 -1.91 0.49
C GLU A 306 15.52 -1.58 -1.00
N SER A 307 16.48 -0.70 -1.31
CA SER A 307 16.81 -0.33 -2.69
C SER A 307 17.29 -1.55 -3.50
N ALA A 308 17.19 -1.47 -4.82
CA ALA A 308 17.76 -2.45 -5.74
C ALA A 308 19.28 -2.58 -5.54
N LEU A 309 19.86 -3.70 -5.99
CA LEU A 309 21.31 -3.88 -6.01
C LEU A 309 21.94 -2.89 -7.00
N GLU A 310 23.20 -2.50 -6.72
CA GLU A 310 23.96 -1.59 -7.59
C GLU A 310 23.99 -2.09 -9.04
N GLY A 311 23.50 -1.25 -9.95
CA GLY A 311 23.39 -1.54 -11.39
C GLY A 311 22.17 -2.35 -11.80
N GLU A 312 21.22 -2.59 -10.89
CA GLU A 312 19.95 -3.28 -11.13
C GLU A 312 18.71 -2.39 -10.88
N GLU A 313 18.89 -1.09 -10.77
CA GLU A 313 17.85 -0.11 -10.42
C GLU A 313 16.65 -0.17 -11.41
N ASP A 314 16.91 -0.51 -12.67
CA ASP A 314 15.88 -0.63 -13.71
C ASP A 314 15.38 -2.06 -13.93
N LEU A 315 15.88 -3.06 -13.20
CA LEU A 315 15.59 -4.46 -13.48
C LEU A 315 14.11 -4.81 -13.28
N LEU A 316 13.47 -4.30 -12.22
CA LEU A 316 12.03 -4.50 -12.00
C LEU A 316 11.21 -3.93 -13.15
N ASN A 317 11.53 -2.70 -13.60
CA ASN A 317 10.84 -2.07 -14.73
C ASN A 317 11.01 -2.86 -16.02
N ALA A 318 12.21 -3.39 -16.27
CA ALA A 318 12.48 -4.21 -17.45
C ALA A 318 11.68 -5.53 -17.41
N LEU A 319 11.65 -6.21 -16.25
CA LEU A 319 10.89 -7.45 -16.08
C LEU A 319 9.38 -7.20 -16.20
N ASN A 320 8.87 -6.10 -15.63
CA ASN A 320 7.47 -5.71 -15.78
C ASN A 320 7.11 -5.44 -17.25
N ALA A 321 7.99 -4.78 -18.01
CA ALA A 321 7.76 -4.52 -19.42
C ALA A 321 7.76 -5.80 -20.28
N ASP A 322 8.58 -6.78 -19.92
CA ASP A 322 8.67 -8.06 -20.64
C ASP A 322 7.52 -9.02 -20.27
N SER A 323 7.17 -9.10 -18.98
CA SER A 323 6.12 -10.01 -18.48
C SER A 323 4.70 -9.43 -18.59
N GLY A 324 4.56 -8.10 -18.57
CA GLY A 324 3.27 -7.41 -18.49
C GLY A 324 2.60 -7.53 -17.11
N LEU A 325 3.28 -8.04 -16.08
CA LEU A 325 2.72 -8.16 -14.72
C LEU A 325 2.54 -6.80 -14.03
N ASN A 326 3.41 -5.83 -14.35
CA ASN A 326 3.40 -4.48 -13.79
C ASN A 326 3.38 -4.44 -12.24
N ILE A 327 4.10 -5.34 -11.59
CA ILE A 327 4.20 -5.40 -10.13
C ILE A 327 4.78 -4.08 -9.59
N ASN A 328 4.12 -3.48 -8.61
CA ASN A 328 4.45 -2.13 -8.09
C ASN A 328 4.52 -1.02 -9.17
N ALA A 329 3.85 -1.23 -10.29
CA ALA A 329 3.86 -0.32 -11.44
C ALA A 329 2.44 -0.13 -12.03
N GLY A 330 1.41 -0.23 -11.21
CA GLY A 330 0.01 -0.10 -11.63
C GLY A 330 -0.57 -1.37 -12.24
N GLY A 331 -0.17 -2.55 -11.76
CA GLY A 331 -0.52 -3.88 -12.28
C GLY A 331 -1.94 -4.37 -12.04
N LYS A 332 -2.90 -3.47 -11.97
CA LYS A 332 -4.32 -3.77 -11.68
C LYS A 332 -4.92 -4.85 -12.58
N GLU A 333 -4.57 -4.86 -13.86
CA GLU A 333 -5.13 -5.78 -14.85
C GLU A 333 -4.87 -7.25 -14.49
N LYS A 334 -3.67 -7.57 -14.03
CA LYS A 334 -3.29 -8.94 -13.65
C LYS A 334 -4.00 -9.40 -12.37
N VAL A 335 -4.18 -8.50 -11.41
CA VAL A 335 -4.97 -8.81 -10.22
C VAL A 335 -6.46 -8.93 -10.55
N GLN A 336 -6.99 -8.10 -11.46
CA GLN A 336 -8.35 -8.23 -11.99
C GLN A 336 -8.58 -9.57 -12.69
N GLU A 337 -7.62 -10.07 -13.47
CA GLU A 337 -7.69 -11.39 -14.14
C GLU A 337 -7.90 -12.54 -13.14
N ILE A 338 -7.31 -12.47 -11.93
CA ILE A 338 -7.56 -13.46 -10.86
C ILE A 338 -9.05 -13.50 -10.51
N ILE A 339 -9.69 -12.34 -10.33
CA ILE A 339 -11.11 -12.23 -10.01
C ILE A 339 -11.96 -12.79 -11.16
N GLU A 340 -11.63 -12.42 -12.40
CA GLU A 340 -12.37 -12.86 -13.58
C GLU A 340 -12.31 -14.37 -13.74
N HIS A 341 -11.12 -14.98 -13.65
CA HIS A 341 -10.96 -16.43 -13.77
C HIS A 341 -11.60 -17.20 -12.61
N ALA A 342 -11.47 -16.70 -11.38
CA ALA A 342 -12.13 -17.29 -10.21
C ALA A 342 -13.66 -17.27 -10.34
N SER A 343 -14.21 -16.14 -10.78
CA SER A 343 -15.67 -15.98 -10.97
C SER A 343 -16.22 -16.82 -12.11
N ASN A 344 -15.47 -16.93 -13.21
CA ASN A 344 -15.87 -17.73 -14.38
C ASN A 344 -15.63 -19.23 -14.17
N GLY A 345 -14.68 -19.61 -13.31
CA GLY A 345 -14.26 -20.99 -13.10
C GLY A 345 -13.60 -21.62 -14.34
N ASP A 346 -12.98 -20.80 -15.19
CA ASP A 346 -12.42 -21.22 -16.48
C ASP A 346 -10.90 -21.48 -16.43
N MET A 347 -10.20 -20.97 -15.40
CA MET A 347 -8.79 -21.23 -15.14
C MET A 347 -8.56 -21.49 -13.66
N SER A 348 -7.75 -22.51 -13.33
CA SER A 348 -7.39 -22.77 -11.94
C SER A 348 -6.36 -21.76 -11.44
N TYR A 349 -6.31 -21.54 -10.12
CA TYR A 349 -5.32 -20.65 -9.53
C TYR A 349 -3.88 -21.07 -9.85
N ASP A 350 -3.60 -22.37 -9.82
CA ASP A 350 -2.27 -22.92 -10.15
C ASP A 350 -1.87 -22.62 -11.60
N ASP A 351 -2.83 -22.67 -12.55
CA ASP A 351 -2.57 -22.33 -13.93
C ASP A 351 -2.27 -20.84 -14.12
N ILE A 352 -2.99 -19.94 -13.41
CA ILE A 352 -2.71 -18.50 -13.42
C ILE A 352 -1.28 -18.24 -12.90
N MET A 353 -0.92 -18.82 -11.77
CA MET A 353 0.42 -18.64 -11.18
C MET A 353 1.52 -19.27 -12.06
N ALA A 354 1.21 -20.36 -12.78
CA ALA A 354 2.14 -20.92 -13.74
C ALA A 354 2.41 -19.97 -14.93
N GLU A 355 1.37 -19.29 -15.44
CA GLU A 355 1.54 -18.26 -16.47
C GLU A 355 2.34 -17.06 -15.98
N TRP A 356 2.16 -16.64 -14.71
CA TRP A 356 2.94 -15.56 -14.12
C TRP A 356 4.42 -15.92 -13.89
N ASN A 357 4.74 -17.21 -13.80
CA ASN A 357 6.10 -17.71 -13.66
C ASN A 357 6.82 -17.89 -15.01
N GLU A 358 6.12 -17.86 -16.15
CA GLU A 358 6.70 -17.97 -17.50
C GLU A 358 7.28 -16.65 -18.03
#